data_d95732c3d2d200f214bd068c5d3c19dc
#
_entry.id   d95732c3d2d200f214bd068c5d3c19dc
#
_cell.length_a   1.000
_cell.length_b   1.000
_cell.length_c   1.000
_cell.angle_alpha   90.00
_cell.angle_beta   90.00
_cell.angle_gamma   90.00
#
_symmetry.space_group_name_H-M   'P 1'
#
loop_
_entity.id
_entity.type
_entity.pdbx_description
1 polymer ?
#
loop_
_entity_poly.entity_id
_entity_poly.type
_entity_poly.pdbx_seq_one_letter_code
_entity_poly.pdbx_strand_id
1 'polypeptide(L)'
;MGDTAWTVELGAHIDVDVNARCMGLAQTITDWAASGEGQGVVDVVPTFRSVTVHYDPRAVDGTQLGDALLRMAKVSKPLQSASRTWRLPACFDGEFAPDLDAVATRLDLDVAAV
;
A
#
# COMPACT_ATOMS: atom_id res chain seq x y z
N MET A 1 -10.31 -3.26 12.14
CA MET A 1 -9.77 -1.89 12.16
C MET A 1 -10.57 -0.93 13.04
N GLY A 2 -11.64 -1.34 13.61
CA GLY A 2 -12.51 -0.45 14.36
C GLY A 2 -13.20 0.59 13.47
N ASP A 3 -13.48 1.74 14.04
CA ASP A 3 -14.25 2.83 13.43
C ASP A 3 -13.38 4.04 13.02
N THR A 4 -12.07 3.85 12.91
CA THR A 4 -11.09 4.92 12.61
C THR A 4 -10.34 4.72 11.28
N ALA A 5 -10.73 3.76 10.47
CA ALA A 5 -10.13 3.52 9.17
C ALA A 5 -11.12 2.88 8.19
N TRP A 6 -10.94 3.23 6.90
CA TRP A 6 -11.57 2.58 5.77
C TRP A 6 -10.53 1.92 4.89
N THR A 7 -10.84 0.71 4.39
CA THR A 7 -10.04 0.07 3.34
C THR A 7 -10.86 -0.03 2.07
N VAL A 8 -10.33 0.51 0.99
CA VAL A 8 -10.88 0.39 -0.36
C VAL A 8 -10.10 -0.68 -1.10
N GLU A 9 -10.73 -1.80 -1.41
CA GLU A 9 -10.14 -2.87 -2.22
C GLU A 9 -10.41 -2.63 -3.72
N LEU A 10 -9.37 -2.68 -4.54
CA LEU A 10 -9.44 -2.43 -5.98
C LEU A 10 -9.32 -3.70 -6.82
N GLY A 11 -9.02 -4.82 -6.20
CA GLY A 11 -8.93 -6.11 -6.88
C GLY A 11 -8.79 -7.28 -5.91
N ALA A 12 -9.07 -8.50 -6.40
CA ALA A 12 -9.01 -9.73 -5.63
C ALA A 12 -7.61 -10.36 -5.63
N HIS A 13 -6.77 -10.01 -6.61
CA HIS A 13 -5.44 -10.59 -6.80
C HIS A 13 -4.36 -9.52 -6.85
N ILE A 14 -3.12 -9.92 -6.55
CA ILE A 14 -1.94 -9.06 -6.71
C ILE A 14 -1.65 -8.96 -8.20
N ASP A 15 -1.74 -7.75 -8.72
CA ASP A 15 -1.58 -7.42 -10.12
C ASP A 15 -0.97 -6.02 -10.26
N VAL A 16 -0.09 -5.83 -11.26
CA VAL A 16 0.62 -4.56 -11.47
C VAL A 16 -0.35 -3.42 -11.80
N ASP A 17 -1.39 -3.70 -12.61
CA ASP A 17 -2.37 -2.68 -12.98
C ASP A 17 -3.26 -2.32 -11.78
N VAL A 18 -3.63 -3.29 -10.96
CA VAL A 18 -4.36 -3.04 -9.70
C VAL A 18 -3.49 -2.22 -8.75
N ASN A 19 -2.20 -2.54 -8.62
CA ASN A 19 -1.28 -1.76 -7.80
C ASN A 19 -1.13 -0.33 -8.31
N ALA A 20 -0.98 -0.12 -9.63
CA ALA A 20 -0.92 1.22 -10.22
C ALA A 20 -2.19 2.05 -9.93
N ARG A 21 -3.37 1.41 -9.90
CA ARG A 21 -4.63 2.05 -9.49
C ARG A 21 -4.65 2.38 -8.01
N CYS A 22 -4.14 1.48 -7.14
CA CYS A 22 -3.99 1.77 -5.71
C CYS A 22 -3.11 3.00 -5.48
N MET A 23 -1.97 3.07 -6.15
CA MET A 23 -1.07 4.21 -6.05
C MET A 23 -1.72 5.51 -6.55
N GLY A 24 -2.47 5.45 -7.65
CA GLY A 24 -3.22 6.59 -8.19
C GLY A 24 -4.32 7.07 -7.25
N LEU A 25 -5.07 6.13 -6.64
CA LEU A 25 -6.09 6.46 -5.65
C LEU A 25 -5.47 7.08 -4.40
N ALA A 26 -4.38 6.48 -3.87
CA ALA A 26 -3.69 7.00 -2.70
C ALA A 26 -3.19 8.44 -2.93
N GLN A 27 -2.62 8.73 -4.11
CA GLN A 27 -2.20 10.08 -4.47
C GLN A 27 -3.39 11.04 -4.50
N THR A 28 -4.49 10.64 -5.14
CA THR A 28 -5.73 11.45 -5.22
C THR A 28 -6.26 11.79 -3.83
N ILE A 29 -6.31 10.82 -2.92
CA ILE A 29 -6.78 11.03 -1.55
C ILE A 29 -5.82 11.94 -0.78
N THR A 30 -4.52 11.75 -0.95
CA THR A 30 -3.49 12.59 -0.30
C THR A 30 -3.61 14.05 -0.75
N ASP A 31 -3.77 14.29 -2.05
CA ASP A 31 -3.93 15.64 -2.60
C ASP A 31 -5.24 16.29 -2.12
N TRP A 32 -6.33 15.51 -2.08
CA TRP A 32 -7.61 15.96 -1.55
C TRP A 32 -7.53 16.33 -0.06
N ALA A 33 -6.85 15.51 0.75
CA ALA A 33 -6.62 15.81 2.16
C ALA A 33 -5.78 17.08 2.34
N ALA A 34 -4.74 17.26 1.52
CA ALA A 34 -3.87 18.44 1.55
C ALA A 34 -4.57 19.73 1.08
N SER A 35 -5.60 19.65 0.23
CA SER A 35 -6.39 20.80 -0.22
C SER A 35 -7.27 21.41 0.86
N GLY A 36 -7.43 20.71 1.99
CA GLY A 36 -8.31 21.10 3.10
C GLY A 36 -9.75 20.58 2.98
N GLU A 37 -10.12 19.99 1.86
CA GLU A 37 -11.44 19.36 1.69
C GLU A 37 -11.55 18.00 2.42
N GLY A 38 -10.43 17.30 2.58
CA GLY A 38 -10.32 16.03 3.30
C GLY A 38 -9.93 16.18 4.76
N GLN A 39 -10.46 17.18 5.46
CA GLN A 39 -10.20 17.35 6.89
C GLN A 39 -10.55 16.07 7.67
N GLY A 40 -9.68 15.71 8.61
CA GLY A 40 -9.86 14.50 9.42
C GLY A 40 -9.16 13.25 8.87
N VAL A 41 -8.68 13.26 7.63
CA VAL A 41 -7.77 12.22 7.13
C VAL A 41 -6.42 12.35 7.83
N VAL A 42 -5.98 11.26 8.48
CA VAL A 42 -4.74 11.20 9.28
C VAL A 42 -3.61 10.56 8.48
N ASP A 43 -3.92 9.47 7.76
CA ASP A 43 -2.91 8.73 7.00
C ASP A 43 -3.53 7.98 5.83
N VAL A 44 -2.76 7.77 4.76
CA VAL A 44 -3.18 7.05 3.55
C VAL A 44 -2.13 6.00 3.22
N VAL A 45 -2.50 4.73 3.36
CA VAL A 45 -1.59 3.59 3.21
C VAL A 45 -1.99 2.73 2.01
N PRO A 46 -1.31 2.87 0.86
CA PRO A 46 -1.51 1.98 -0.28
C PRO A 46 -0.85 0.62 -0.04
N THR A 47 -1.48 -0.42 -0.55
CA THR A 47 -0.95 -1.77 -0.61
C THR A 47 -0.94 -2.30 -2.05
N PHE A 48 -0.68 -3.60 -2.25
CA PHE A 48 -0.71 -4.21 -3.58
C PHE A 48 -2.07 -4.10 -4.28
N ARG A 49 -3.17 -4.16 -3.54
CA ARG A 49 -4.53 -4.23 -4.10
C ARG A 49 -5.57 -3.39 -3.37
N SER A 50 -5.16 -2.64 -2.36
CA SER A 50 -6.06 -1.82 -1.57
C SER A 50 -5.41 -0.52 -1.11
N VAL A 51 -6.23 0.41 -0.65
CA VAL A 51 -5.80 1.64 0.01
C VAL A 51 -6.53 1.74 1.34
N THR A 52 -5.80 1.86 2.44
CA THR A 52 -6.36 2.10 3.76
C THR A 52 -6.21 3.57 4.12
N VAL A 53 -7.30 4.18 4.55
CA VAL A 53 -7.36 5.59 4.97
C VAL A 53 -7.72 5.64 6.44
N HIS A 54 -6.80 6.12 7.24
CA HIS A 54 -7.00 6.41 8.66
C HIS A 54 -7.58 7.80 8.84
N TYR A 55 -8.54 7.96 9.74
CA TYR A 55 -9.20 9.24 9.98
C TYR A 55 -9.53 9.48 11.45
N ASP A 56 -9.68 10.74 11.84
CA ASP A 56 -10.19 11.12 13.16
C ASP A 56 -11.73 11.19 13.11
N PRO A 57 -12.46 10.28 13.78
CA PRO A 57 -13.92 10.25 13.76
C PRO A 57 -14.57 11.46 14.47
N ARG A 58 -13.78 12.26 15.18
CA ARG A 58 -14.24 13.52 15.77
C ARG A 58 -14.21 14.68 14.77
N ALA A 59 -13.40 14.56 13.72
CA ALA A 59 -13.21 15.60 12.70
C ALA A 59 -14.03 15.34 11.44
N VAL A 60 -14.34 14.06 11.12
CA VAL A 60 -15.09 13.69 9.92
C VAL A 60 -16.05 12.53 10.22
N ASP A 61 -17.24 12.60 9.62
CA ASP A 61 -18.19 11.47 9.63
C ASP A 61 -17.65 10.33 8.77
N GLY A 62 -17.48 9.14 9.37
CA GLY A 62 -16.92 7.97 8.70
C GLY A 62 -17.75 7.51 7.50
N THR A 63 -19.06 7.63 7.53
CA THR A 63 -19.95 7.23 6.41
C THR A 63 -19.76 8.18 5.22
N GLN A 64 -19.73 9.49 5.47
CA GLN A 64 -19.47 10.49 4.43
C GLN A 64 -18.10 10.32 3.82
N LEU A 65 -17.09 10.03 4.65
CA LEU A 65 -15.74 9.72 4.17
C LEU A 65 -15.75 8.48 3.29
N GLY A 66 -16.38 7.38 3.72
CA GLY A 66 -16.50 6.16 2.93
C GLY A 66 -17.12 6.38 1.56
N ASP A 67 -18.22 7.15 1.47
CA ASP A 67 -18.85 7.52 0.22
C ASP A 67 -17.93 8.37 -0.68
N ALA A 68 -17.16 9.28 -0.10
CA ALA A 68 -16.18 10.09 -0.83
C ALA A 68 -15.06 9.22 -1.40
N LEU A 69 -14.53 8.28 -0.60
CA LEU A 69 -13.48 7.35 -1.04
C LEU A 69 -13.97 6.44 -2.18
N LEU A 70 -15.20 5.94 -2.12
CA LEU A 70 -15.79 5.15 -3.20
C LEU A 70 -15.96 5.96 -4.49
N ARG A 71 -16.36 7.23 -4.40
CA ARG A 71 -16.43 8.11 -5.58
C ARG A 71 -15.04 8.33 -6.19
N MET A 72 -14.03 8.62 -5.36
CA MET A 72 -12.65 8.80 -5.83
C MET A 72 -12.10 7.53 -6.47
N ALA A 73 -12.37 6.36 -5.89
CA ALA A 73 -11.93 5.08 -6.45
C ALA A 73 -12.48 4.79 -7.85
N LYS A 74 -13.71 5.25 -8.15
CA LYS A 74 -14.33 5.09 -9.49
C LYS A 74 -13.70 5.96 -10.57
N VAL A 75 -13.16 7.12 -10.20
CA VAL A 75 -12.63 8.11 -11.16
C VAL A 75 -11.11 8.19 -11.15
N SER A 76 -10.45 7.60 -10.15
CA SER A 76 -8.99 7.62 -10.05
C SER A 76 -8.34 6.88 -11.22
N LYS A 77 -7.26 7.45 -11.74
CA LYS A 77 -6.47 6.87 -12.81
C LYS A 77 -5.26 6.13 -12.24
N PRO A 78 -4.80 5.06 -12.90
CA PRO A 78 -3.53 4.43 -12.54
C PRO A 78 -2.40 5.46 -12.53
N LEU A 79 -1.57 5.43 -11.48
CA LEU A 79 -0.38 6.25 -11.44
C LEU A 79 0.65 5.65 -12.39
N GLN A 80 0.92 6.34 -13.49
CA GLN A 80 2.04 6.01 -14.36
C GLN A 80 3.30 6.61 -13.76
N SER A 81 3.98 5.82 -12.95
CA SER A 81 5.27 6.18 -12.40
C SER A 81 6.38 5.84 -13.41
N ALA A 82 7.23 6.79 -13.73
CA ALA A 82 8.51 6.49 -14.35
C ALA A 82 9.31 5.67 -13.34
N SER A 83 9.33 4.35 -13.52
CA SER A 83 10.04 3.46 -12.61
C SER A 83 11.55 3.69 -12.75
N ARG A 84 12.21 3.89 -11.62
CA ARG A 84 13.67 3.91 -11.53
C ARG A 84 14.13 2.52 -11.09
N THR A 85 14.96 1.89 -11.91
CA THR A 85 15.60 0.62 -11.51
C THR A 85 16.80 0.92 -10.63
N TRP A 86 16.80 0.37 -9.43
CA TRP A 86 17.92 0.41 -8.50
C TRP A 86 18.64 -0.93 -8.54
N ARG A 87 19.97 -0.89 -8.68
CA ARG A 87 20.83 -2.07 -8.50
C ARG A 87 21.48 -1.95 -7.13
N LEU A 88 21.04 -2.79 -6.21
CA LEU A 88 21.58 -2.84 -4.86
C LEU A 88 22.56 -4.01 -4.79
N PRO A 89 23.82 -3.80 -4.42
CA PRO A 89 24.72 -4.90 -4.14
C PRO A 89 24.24 -5.63 -2.89
N ALA A 90 24.13 -6.95 -2.97
CA ALA A 90 23.74 -7.80 -1.85
C ALA A 90 24.76 -8.94 -1.72
N CYS A 91 25.14 -9.27 -0.50
CA CYS A 91 25.99 -10.38 -0.18
C CYS A 91 25.25 -11.33 0.76
N PHE A 92 25.19 -12.60 0.36
CA PHE A 92 24.54 -13.67 1.12
C PHE A 92 25.56 -14.72 1.60
N ASP A 93 26.86 -14.37 1.68
CA ASP A 93 27.92 -15.28 2.11
C ASP A 93 28.28 -15.06 3.57
N GLY A 94 28.51 -16.17 4.30
CA GLY A 94 29.13 -16.22 5.62
C GLY A 94 28.52 -15.26 6.64
N GLU A 95 29.33 -14.35 7.15
CA GLU A 95 28.95 -13.41 8.20
C GLU A 95 27.82 -12.41 7.81
N PHE A 96 27.59 -12.21 6.51
CA PHE A 96 26.56 -11.29 6.00
C PHE A 96 25.16 -11.92 5.92
N ALA A 97 25.06 -13.24 6.11
CA ALA A 97 23.80 -13.96 6.08
C ALA A 97 23.76 -15.05 7.19
N PRO A 98 23.86 -14.66 8.47
CA PRO A 98 24.05 -15.59 9.58
C PRO A 98 22.89 -16.60 9.75
N ASP A 99 21.71 -16.28 9.27
CA ASP A 99 20.51 -17.12 9.42
C ASP A 99 20.22 -17.98 8.18
N LEU A 100 20.96 -17.82 7.08
CA LEU A 100 20.64 -18.41 5.79
C LEU A 100 20.66 -19.95 5.83
N ASP A 101 21.67 -20.56 6.45
CA ASP A 101 21.78 -22.00 6.59
C ASP A 101 20.68 -22.58 7.47
N ALA A 102 20.33 -21.87 8.55
CA ALA A 102 19.25 -22.28 9.45
C ALA A 102 17.89 -22.20 8.75
N VAL A 103 17.63 -21.20 7.93
CA VAL A 103 16.41 -21.05 7.13
C VAL A 103 16.33 -22.14 6.07
N ALA A 104 17.43 -22.38 5.32
CA ALA A 104 17.51 -23.44 4.32
C ALA A 104 17.18 -24.81 4.92
N THR A 105 17.84 -25.15 6.04
CA THR A 105 17.59 -26.40 6.77
C THR A 105 16.14 -26.53 7.24
N ARG A 106 15.56 -25.44 7.77
CA ARG A 106 14.19 -25.45 8.31
C ARG A 106 13.12 -25.61 7.21
N LEU A 107 13.41 -25.13 6.01
CA LEU A 107 12.52 -25.19 4.84
C LEU A 107 12.80 -26.40 3.96
N ASP A 108 13.81 -27.23 4.29
CA ASP A 108 14.28 -28.34 3.43
C ASP A 108 14.61 -27.90 2.01
N LEU A 109 15.36 -26.78 1.91
CA LEU A 109 15.78 -26.15 0.66
C LEU A 109 17.30 -26.07 0.60
N ASP A 110 17.85 -26.06 -0.62
CA ASP A 110 19.21 -25.61 -0.86
C ASP A 110 19.36 -24.11 -0.55
N VAL A 111 20.52 -23.71 -0.04
CA VAL A 111 20.84 -22.29 0.24
C VAL A 111 20.60 -21.40 -0.98
N ALA A 112 20.93 -21.90 -2.18
CA ALA A 112 20.69 -21.18 -3.45
C ALA A 112 19.20 -21.01 -3.80
N ALA A 113 18.30 -21.79 -3.19
CA ALA A 113 16.86 -21.75 -3.41
C ALA A 113 16.13 -20.83 -2.41
N VAL A 114 16.77 -20.49 -1.31
CA VAL A 114 16.26 -19.55 -0.32
C VAL A 114 16.35 -18.13 -0.84
#